data_3a30dcb8af82da705f1f2e44ead8e36c
#
_entry.id   3a30dcb8af82da705f1f2e44ead8e36c
#
_cell.length_a   1.000
_cell.length_b   1.000
_cell.length_c   1.000
_cell.angle_alpha   90.00
_cell.angle_beta   90.00
_cell.angle_gamma   90.00
#
_symmetry.space_group_name_H-M   'P 1'
#
loop_
_entity.id
_entity.type
_entity.pdbx_description
1 polymer ?
#
loop_
_entity_poly.entity_id
_entity_poly.type
_entity_poly.pdbx_seq_one_letter_code
_entity_poly.pdbx_strand_id
1 'polypeptide(L)' 'MKRRDLENMMKNAGFKFNRHGGDHDIYKRGNDEESIPRHKEINENLAKHIIRKWGLK' A
#
# COMPACT_ATOMS: atom_id res chain seq x y z
N MET A 1 -6.81 2.85 -9.50
CA MET A 1 -5.58 3.56 -9.10
C MET A 1 -4.36 2.72 -9.46
N LYS A 2 -3.34 3.33 -9.98
CA LYS A 2 -2.10 2.60 -10.29
C LYS A 2 -1.39 2.20 -9.01
N ARG A 3 -0.89 0.95 -8.97
CA ARG A 3 -0.15 0.46 -7.82
C ARG A 3 1.01 1.40 -7.46
N ARG A 4 1.73 1.86 -8.48
CA ARG A 4 2.84 2.77 -8.32
C ARG A 4 2.47 4.02 -7.52
N ASP A 5 1.30 4.58 -7.80
CA ASP A 5 0.83 5.80 -7.13
C ASP A 5 0.49 5.51 -5.67
N LEU A 6 -0.16 4.38 -5.41
CA LEU A 6 -0.48 3.98 -4.06
C LEU A 6 0.80 3.71 -3.24
N GLU A 7 1.77 3.03 -3.85
CA GLU A 7 3.05 2.77 -3.21
C GLU A 7 3.76 4.08 -2.84
N ASN A 8 3.72 5.06 -3.73
CA ASN A 8 4.33 6.36 -3.44
C ASN A 8 3.65 7.05 -2.27
N MET A 9 2.32 6.98 -2.19
CA MET A 9 1.58 7.53 -1.05
C MET A 9 1.97 6.83 0.24
N MET A 10 2.14 5.50 0.20
CA MET A 10 2.58 4.73 1.36
C MET A 10 3.97 5.17 1.81
N LYS A 11 4.90 5.29 0.87
CA LYS A 11 6.27 5.72 1.17
C LYS A 11 6.31 7.11 1.76
N ASN A 12 5.50 8.02 1.21
CA ASN A 12 5.41 9.39 1.73
C ASN A 12 4.88 9.42 3.16
N ALA A 13 4.10 8.43 3.54
CA ALA A 13 3.58 8.29 4.90
C ALA A 13 4.53 7.53 5.84
N GLY A 14 5.71 7.16 5.37
CA GLY A 14 6.73 6.51 6.17
C GLY A 14 6.75 4.99 6.07
N PHE A 15 5.87 4.39 5.28
CA PHE A 15 5.90 2.95 5.04
C PHE A 15 7.08 2.58 4.15
N LYS A 16 7.62 1.39 4.40
CA LYS A 16 8.71 0.84 3.59
C LYS A 16 8.36 -0.57 3.16
N PHE A 17 8.82 -0.94 1.98
CA PHE A 17 8.68 -2.31 1.51
C PHE A 17 9.37 -3.24 2.51
N ASN A 18 8.67 -4.29 2.92
CA ASN A 18 9.20 -5.26 3.86
C ASN A 18 9.53 -6.59 3.17
N ARG A 19 8.53 -7.20 2.55
CA ARG A 19 8.73 -8.50 1.90
C ARG A 19 7.62 -8.80 0.91
N HIS A 20 7.86 -9.79 0.06
CA HIS A 20 6.83 -10.37 -0.79
C HIS A 20 6.03 -11.39 0.00
N GLY A 21 4.73 -11.35 -0.13
CA GLY A 21 3.84 -12.32 0.50
C GLY A 21 2.87 -12.88 -0.54
N GLY A 22 3.31 -13.86 -1.32
CA GLY A 22 2.47 -14.41 -2.37
C GLY A 22 2.15 -13.38 -3.44
N ASP A 23 0.87 -13.07 -3.62
CA ASP A 23 0.43 -12.09 -4.61
C ASP A 23 0.45 -10.66 -4.11
N HIS A 24 1.00 -10.43 -2.93
CA HIS A 24 1.02 -9.12 -2.29
C HIS A 24 2.42 -8.74 -1.88
N ASP A 25 2.66 -7.44 -1.83
CA ASP A 25 3.87 -6.89 -1.22
C ASP A 25 3.47 -6.33 0.14
N ILE A 26 4.27 -6.63 1.16
CA ILE A 26 4.00 -6.18 2.52
C ILE A 26 4.83 -4.92 2.80
N TYR A 27 4.15 -3.86 3.19
CA TYR A 27 4.77 -2.61 3.60
C TYR A 27 4.60 -2.42 5.09
N LYS A 28 5.63 -1.90 5.75
CA LYS A 28 5.61 -1.70 7.20
C LYS A 28 6.04 -0.29 7.58
N ARG A 29 5.46 0.16 8.69
CA ARG A 29 5.84 1.42 9.33
C ARG A 29 5.72 1.18 10.84
N GLY A 30 6.85 0.97 11.51
CA GLY A 30 6.82 0.56 12.92
C GLY A 30 6.02 -0.73 13.10
N ASN A 31 4.94 -0.68 13.86
CA ASN A 31 4.06 -1.83 14.06
C ASN A 31 2.92 -1.89 13.03
N ASP A 32 2.81 -0.88 12.18
CA ASP A 32 1.79 -0.86 11.14
C ASP A 32 2.23 -1.74 9.97
N GLU A 33 1.31 -2.51 9.43
CA GLU A 33 1.58 -3.39 8.32
C GLU A 33 0.42 -3.36 7.34
N GLU A 34 0.72 -3.27 6.04
CA GLU A 34 -0.31 -3.24 5.02
C GLU A 34 0.13 -4.07 3.81
N SER A 35 -0.80 -4.86 3.28
CA SER A 35 -0.58 -5.64 2.05
C SER A 35 -1.06 -4.85 0.85
N ILE A 36 -0.21 -4.74 -0.16
CA ILE A 36 -0.56 -4.10 -1.42
C ILE A 36 -0.56 -5.17 -2.51
N PRO A 37 -1.68 -5.39 -3.23
CA PRO A 37 -1.71 -6.36 -4.31
C PRO A 37 -0.67 -6.05 -5.38
N ARG A 38 -0.08 -7.09 -5.98
CA ARG A 38 0.94 -6.93 -7.01
C ARG A 38 0.35 -6.72 -8.40
N HIS A 39 -0.87 -6.25 -8.49
CA HIS A 39 -1.50 -5.89 -9.76
C HIS A 39 -1.10 -4.47 -10.15
N LYS A 40 -0.93 -4.24 -11.44
CA LYS A 40 -0.60 -2.93 -11.98
C LYS A 40 -1.64 -1.89 -11.60
N GLU A 41 -2.90 -2.28 -11.63
CA GLU A 41 -4.03 -1.44 -11.23
C GLU A 41 -4.63 -1.98 -9.95
N ILE A 42 -4.80 -1.09 -8.98
CA ILE A 42 -5.44 -1.45 -7.70
C ILE A 42 -6.92 -1.10 -7.81
N ASN A 43 -7.78 -2.02 -7.38
CA ASN A 43 -9.21 -1.77 -7.32
C ASN A 43 -9.47 -0.47 -6.56
N GLU A 44 -10.34 0.39 -7.11
CA GLU A 44 -10.60 1.70 -6.52
C GLU A 44 -11.11 1.62 -5.08
N ASN A 45 -11.97 0.66 -4.78
CA ASN A 45 -12.51 0.52 -3.43
C ASN A 45 -11.41 0.13 -2.45
N LEU A 46 -10.53 -0.77 -2.86
CA LEU A 46 -9.40 -1.18 -2.04
C LEU A 46 -8.43 -0.03 -1.82
N ALA A 47 -8.11 0.71 -2.89
CA ALA A 47 -7.21 1.85 -2.80
C ALA A 47 -7.77 2.90 -1.84
N LYS A 48 -9.05 3.23 -1.97
CA LYS A 48 -9.70 4.19 -1.09
C LYS A 48 -9.70 3.72 0.36
N HIS A 49 -9.92 2.43 0.58
CA HIS A 49 -9.89 1.85 1.91
C HIS A 49 -8.51 2.04 2.56
N ILE A 50 -7.46 1.72 1.82
CA ILE A 50 -6.08 1.85 2.32
C ILE A 50 -5.73 3.32 2.58
N ILE A 51 -6.07 4.19 1.64
CA ILE A 51 -5.82 5.63 1.78
C ILE A 51 -6.50 6.17 3.04
N ARG A 52 -7.76 5.81 3.24
CA ARG A 52 -8.54 6.26 4.38
C ARG A 52 -8.02 5.68 5.69
N LYS A 53 -7.68 4.39 5.68
CA LYS A 53 -7.20 3.68 6.86
C LYS A 53 -5.96 4.33 7.47
N TRP A 54 -5.05 4.76 6.61
CA TRP A 54 -3.76 5.31 7.05
C TRP A 54 -3.66 6.82 6.89
N GLY A 55 -4.71 7.48 6.41
CA GLY A 55 -4.69 8.92 6.17
C GLY A 55 -3.67 9.33 5.13
N LEU A 56 -3.53 8.57 4.08
CA LEU A 56 -2.56 8.84 3.04
C LEU A 56 -2.92 10.07 2.21
N LYS A 57 -1.89 10.76 1.75
CA LYS A 57 -2.06 11.96 0.92
C LYS A 57 -1.23 11.88 -0.35
#